data_80413a6d30bd057fba06412ac946dd49
#
_entry.id   80413a6d30bd057fba06412ac946dd49
#
_cell.length_a   1.000
_cell.length_b   1.000
_cell.length_c   1.000
_cell.angle_alpha   90.00
_cell.angle_beta   90.00
_cell.angle_gamma   90.00
#
_symmetry.space_group_name_H-M   'P 1'
#
loop_
_entity.id
_entity.type
_entity.pdbx_description
1 polymer ?
#
loop_
_entity_poly.entity_id
_entity_poly.type
_entity_poly.pdbx_seq_one_letter_code
_entity_poly.pdbx_strand_id
1 'polypeptide(L)'
;MNAQTPGAGTAPAAPAAPAPVAVALDAPDLGTAVALAEAVGPHVSTLKVGLELYLREGAEAVRAVREAGGREVFLDLKLHDIPNTVAGGARSVASLEPAYLTVHALGGTAMIRAAAEAAPRTKIVAVTVLTSMAEEDLGAIGLAGPSIDAVRRLAALSVAAGARAIVCSPREVAAVRAEVGAGIDLITPGVRPAGAALGDQTRVATPEQALADGADLLVVGRPITAAADPGRAAAEIAAALRR
;
A
#
# COMPACT_ATOMS: atom_id res chain seq x y z
N MET A 1 -60.44 23.47 3.28
CA MET A 1 -59.75 22.36 2.58
C MET A 1 -58.28 22.75 2.46
N ASN A 2 -57.44 22.30 3.40
CA ASN A 2 -55.98 22.52 3.36
C ASN A 2 -55.32 21.26 2.77
N ALA A 3 -54.79 21.39 1.57
CA ALA A 3 -53.95 20.37 0.96
C ALA A 3 -52.55 20.40 1.55
N GLN A 4 -52.18 19.41 2.34
CA GLN A 4 -50.82 19.20 2.79
C GLN A 4 -49.99 18.61 1.62
N THR A 5 -48.95 19.33 1.23
CA THR A 5 -47.96 18.90 0.27
C THR A 5 -47.10 17.79 0.94
N PRO A 6 -46.86 16.60 0.30
CA PRO A 6 -45.99 15.59 0.87
C PRO A 6 -44.54 16.09 0.87
N GLY A 7 -43.90 15.97 2.02
CA GLY A 7 -42.48 16.31 2.18
C GLY A 7 -41.59 15.45 1.23
N ALA A 8 -40.71 16.15 0.53
CA ALA A 8 -39.68 15.53 -0.30
C ALA A 8 -38.76 14.70 0.59
N GLY A 9 -38.86 13.38 0.49
CA GLY A 9 -37.94 12.43 1.11
C GLY A 9 -36.54 12.69 0.53
N THR A 10 -35.59 13.06 1.38
CA THR A 10 -34.17 13.11 1.01
C THR A 10 -33.73 11.73 0.56
N ALA A 11 -33.38 11.59 -0.71
CA ALA A 11 -32.75 10.37 -1.21
C ALA A 11 -31.49 10.05 -0.36
N PRO A 12 -31.21 8.79 -0.04
CA PRO A 12 -30.02 8.43 0.70
C PRO A 12 -28.79 8.90 -0.08
N ALA A 13 -27.89 9.60 0.61
CA ALA A 13 -26.63 10.07 0.03
C ALA A 13 -25.88 8.86 -0.57
N ALA A 14 -25.36 9.03 -1.78
CA ALA A 14 -24.52 7.99 -2.41
C ALA A 14 -23.37 7.62 -1.46
N PRO A 15 -22.99 6.33 -1.38
CA PRO A 15 -21.89 5.92 -0.52
C PRO A 15 -20.63 6.70 -0.88
N ALA A 16 -19.97 7.27 0.12
CA ALA A 16 -18.74 8.04 -0.09
C ALA A 16 -17.67 7.14 -0.74
N ALA A 17 -16.87 7.69 -1.66
CA ALA A 17 -15.76 6.95 -2.26
C ALA A 17 -14.83 6.38 -1.18
N PRO A 18 -14.30 5.15 -1.37
CA PRO A 18 -13.38 4.55 -0.42
C PRO A 18 -12.12 5.41 -0.28
N ALA A 19 -11.57 5.47 0.94
CA ALA A 19 -10.36 6.24 1.21
C ALA A 19 -9.14 5.62 0.51
N PRO A 20 -8.11 6.41 0.13
CA PRO A 20 -6.88 5.91 -0.48
C PRO A 20 -6.00 5.21 0.57
N VAL A 21 -6.50 4.15 1.12
CA VAL A 21 -5.86 3.35 2.17
C VAL A 21 -5.77 1.89 1.73
N ALA A 22 -4.59 1.31 1.86
CA ALA A 22 -4.33 -0.12 1.79
C ALA A 22 -4.22 -0.67 3.22
N VAL A 23 -5.18 -1.50 3.64
CA VAL A 23 -5.11 -2.17 4.95
C VAL A 23 -4.20 -3.39 4.87
N ALA A 24 -3.17 -3.42 5.72
CA ALA A 24 -2.26 -4.56 5.81
C ALA A 24 -2.92 -5.69 6.59
N LEU A 25 -3.34 -6.74 5.87
CA LEU A 25 -3.97 -7.94 6.43
C LEU A 25 -2.88 -8.94 6.86
N ASP A 26 -2.02 -8.52 7.81
CA ASP A 26 -0.98 -9.36 8.38
C ASP A 26 -1.62 -10.25 9.46
N ALA A 27 -2.37 -11.28 9.01
CA ALA A 27 -3.20 -12.16 9.81
C ALA A 27 -2.56 -13.56 9.94
N PRO A 28 -2.76 -14.26 11.07
CA PRO A 28 -2.15 -15.57 11.31
C PRO A 28 -2.79 -16.70 10.49
N ASP A 29 -3.98 -16.49 9.93
CA ASP A 29 -4.74 -17.47 9.16
C ASP A 29 -5.72 -16.80 8.19
N LEU A 30 -6.25 -17.60 7.25
CA LEU A 30 -7.16 -17.14 6.22
C LEU A 30 -8.49 -16.62 6.78
N GLY A 31 -9.04 -17.28 7.78
CA GLY A 31 -10.33 -16.90 8.38
C GLY A 31 -10.27 -15.49 9.00
N THR A 32 -9.20 -15.23 9.75
CA THR A 32 -8.94 -13.89 10.32
C THR A 32 -8.74 -12.84 9.23
N ALA A 33 -8.01 -13.16 8.15
CA ALA A 33 -7.81 -12.24 7.04
C ALA A 33 -9.12 -11.90 6.31
N VAL A 34 -9.97 -12.89 6.08
CA VAL A 34 -11.30 -12.73 5.46
C VAL A 34 -12.20 -11.85 6.32
N ALA A 35 -12.30 -12.13 7.63
CA ALA A 35 -13.11 -11.31 8.53
C ALA A 35 -12.64 -9.84 8.58
N LEU A 36 -11.33 -9.61 8.58
CA LEU A 36 -10.78 -8.26 8.48
C LEU A 36 -11.13 -7.60 7.14
N ALA A 37 -11.00 -8.33 6.03
CA ALA A 37 -11.30 -7.81 4.69
C ALA A 37 -12.77 -7.38 4.56
N GLU A 38 -13.71 -8.20 5.06
CA GLU A 38 -15.14 -7.88 5.12
C GLU A 38 -15.41 -6.60 5.94
N ALA A 39 -14.80 -6.51 7.13
CA ALA A 39 -15.02 -5.40 8.04
C ALA A 39 -14.50 -4.06 7.47
N VAL A 40 -13.32 -4.05 6.82
CA VAL A 40 -12.67 -2.81 6.38
C VAL A 40 -13.00 -2.43 4.93
N GLY A 41 -13.38 -3.41 4.09
CA GLY A 41 -13.62 -3.22 2.65
C GLY A 41 -14.54 -2.05 2.31
N PRO A 42 -15.65 -1.79 3.01
CA PRO A 42 -16.52 -0.65 2.73
C PRO A 42 -15.83 0.73 2.82
N HIS A 43 -14.72 0.85 3.54
CA HIS A 43 -14.11 2.11 3.91
C HIS A 43 -12.83 2.45 3.14
N VAL A 44 -12.14 1.44 2.58
CA VAL A 44 -10.80 1.57 2.01
C VAL A 44 -10.76 1.14 0.54
N SER A 45 -9.77 1.62 -0.22
CA SER A 45 -9.63 1.30 -1.65
C SER A 45 -8.93 -0.02 -1.91
N THR A 46 -8.09 -0.49 -1.00
CA THR A 46 -7.12 -1.57 -1.26
C THR A 46 -6.93 -2.46 -0.03
N LEU A 47 -6.73 -3.75 -0.27
CA LEU A 47 -6.39 -4.74 0.75
C LEU A 47 -4.99 -5.28 0.47
N LYS A 48 -4.06 -5.16 1.42
CA LYS A 48 -2.68 -5.64 1.26
C LYS A 48 -2.52 -7.04 1.83
N VAL A 49 -2.18 -7.99 0.98
CA VAL A 49 -1.75 -9.34 1.36
C VAL A 49 -0.22 -9.36 1.42
N GLY A 50 0.32 -9.52 2.64
CA GLY A 50 1.75 -9.54 2.92
C GLY A 50 2.34 -10.94 2.94
N LEU A 51 3.66 -11.00 3.26
CA LEU A 51 4.45 -12.24 3.22
C LEU A 51 3.88 -13.33 4.13
N GLU A 52 3.49 -13.01 5.37
CA GLU A 52 3.02 -14.00 6.35
C GLU A 52 1.82 -14.77 5.81
N LEU A 53 0.76 -14.05 5.43
CA LEU A 53 -0.46 -14.65 4.92
C LEU A 53 -0.23 -15.38 3.58
N TYR A 54 0.53 -14.75 2.66
CA TYR A 54 0.77 -15.36 1.35
C TYR A 54 1.64 -16.62 1.40
N LEU A 55 2.67 -16.65 2.24
CA LEU A 55 3.51 -17.84 2.40
C LEU A 55 2.78 -19.00 3.07
N ARG A 56 1.76 -18.72 3.85
CA ARG A 56 0.90 -19.72 4.47
C ARG A 56 -0.15 -20.28 3.51
N GLU A 57 -0.90 -19.40 2.85
CA GLU A 57 -2.13 -19.72 2.14
C GLU A 57 -2.01 -19.62 0.60
N GLY A 58 -0.92 -19.05 0.11
CA GLY A 58 -0.65 -18.92 -1.32
C GLY A 58 -1.71 -18.08 -2.05
N ALA A 59 -2.06 -18.53 -3.24
CA ALA A 59 -3.01 -17.85 -4.12
C ALA A 59 -4.41 -17.71 -3.53
N GLU A 60 -4.79 -18.61 -2.61
CA GLU A 60 -6.09 -18.59 -1.95
C GLU A 60 -6.27 -17.34 -1.09
N ALA A 61 -5.22 -16.88 -0.41
CA ALA A 61 -5.25 -15.63 0.35
C ALA A 61 -5.72 -14.44 -0.51
N VAL A 62 -5.21 -14.35 -1.77
CA VAL A 62 -5.55 -13.26 -2.69
C VAL A 62 -7.01 -13.32 -3.12
N ARG A 63 -7.50 -14.55 -3.47
CA ARG A 63 -8.87 -14.74 -3.93
C ARG A 63 -9.90 -14.47 -2.83
N ALA A 64 -9.72 -15.12 -1.68
CA ALA A 64 -10.64 -15.01 -0.55
C ALA A 64 -10.72 -13.57 0.00
N VAL A 65 -9.59 -12.90 0.15
CA VAL A 65 -9.55 -11.51 0.62
C VAL A 65 -10.22 -10.55 -0.38
N ARG A 66 -9.99 -10.75 -1.69
CA ARG A 66 -10.66 -9.95 -2.72
C ARG A 66 -12.17 -10.14 -2.72
N GLU A 67 -12.63 -11.38 -2.66
CA GLU A 67 -14.05 -11.73 -2.64
C GLU A 67 -14.75 -11.14 -1.41
N ALA A 68 -14.16 -11.34 -0.23
CA ALA A 68 -14.71 -10.86 1.03
C ALA A 68 -14.78 -9.34 1.13
N GLY A 69 -13.71 -8.65 0.77
CA GLY A 69 -13.62 -7.20 0.91
C GLY A 69 -14.12 -6.39 -0.30
N GLY A 70 -14.26 -7.03 -1.47
CA GLY A 70 -14.69 -6.36 -2.71
C GLY A 70 -13.77 -5.22 -3.15
N ARG A 71 -12.45 -5.34 -2.88
CA ARG A 71 -11.45 -4.30 -3.15
C ARG A 71 -10.28 -4.84 -3.96
N GLU A 72 -9.49 -3.91 -4.52
CA GLU A 72 -8.24 -4.25 -5.18
C GLU A 72 -7.25 -4.86 -4.20
N VAL A 73 -6.40 -5.76 -4.69
CA VAL A 73 -5.37 -6.40 -3.88
C VAL A 73 -4.00 -5.84 -4.19
N PHE A 74 -3.32 -5.43 -3.14
CA PHE A 74 -1.91 -5.10 -3.13
C PHE A 74 -1.12 -6.31 -2.62
N LEU A 75 -0.42 -7.01 -3.51
CA LEU A 75 0.37 -8.18 -3.17
C LEU A 75 1.80 -7.77 -2.80
N ASP A 76 2.09 -7.80 -1.50
CA ASP A 76 3.33 -7.27 -0.92
C ASP A 76 4.33 -8.38 -0.62
N LEU A 77 4.99 -8.92 -1.67
CA LEU A 77 5.95 -10.04 -1.60
C LEU A 77 7.41 -9.60 -1.61
N LYS A 78 7.69 -8.35 -1.95
CA LYS A 78 9.05 -7.77 -2.01
C LYS A 78 10.05 -8.65 -2.77
N LEU A 79 9.68 -9.08 -4.00
CA LEU A 79 10.52 -9.95 -4.81
C LEU A 79 11.90 -9.35 -5.01
N HIS A 80 12.95 -10.15 -4.76
CA HIS A 80 14.33 -9.72 -4.87
C HIS A 80 15.22 -10.91 -5.20
N ASP A 81 15.56 -11.10 -6.47
CA ASP A 81 16.38 -12.20 -6.99
C ASP A 81 16.91 -11.78 -8.38
N ILE A 82 17.62 -12.67 -9.06
CA ILE A 82 18.03 -12.45 -10.47
C ILE A 82 16.80 -12.22 -11.37
N PRO A 83 16.95 -11.48 -12.50
CA PRO A 83 15.81 -11.07 -13.33
C PRO A 83 14.89 -12.20 -13.77
N ASN A 84 15.44 -13.36 -14.17
CA ASN A 84 14.64 -14.50 -14.63
C ASN A 84 13.76 -15.10 -13.52
N THR A 85 14.27 -15.19 -12.29
CA THR A 85 13.53 -15.71 -11.14
C THR A 85 12.39 -14.74 -10.76
N VAL A 86 12.66 -13.44 -10.73
CA VAL A 86 11.64 -12.43 -10.42
C VAL A 86 10.57 -12.37 -11.51
N ALA A 87 10.93 -12.47 -12.79
CA ALA A 87 9.97 -12.58 -13.88
C ALA A 87 9.08 -13.83 -13.73
N GLY A 88 9.66 -14.96 -13.34
CA GLY A 88 8.92 -16.20 -13.03
C GLY A 88 7.90 -15.99 -11.91
N GLY A 89 8.33 -15.38 -10.79
CA GLY A 89 7.46 -15.04 -9.67
C GLY A 89 6.33 -14.10 -10.08
N ALA A 90 6.64 -13.03 -10.82
CA ALA A 90 5.66 -12.08 -11.31
C ALA A 90 4.62 -12.75 -12.24
N ARG A 91 5.05 -13.62 -13.17
CA ARG A 91 4.12 -14.40 -14.02
C ARG A 91 3.21 -15.31 -13.19
N SER A 92 3.76 -15.96 -12.17
CA SER A 92 3.00 -16.90 -11.34
C SER A 92 1.83 -16.23 -10.62
N VAL A 93 2.01 -14.97 -10.20
CA VAL A 93 0.97 -14.20 -9.49
C VAL A 93 0.13 -13.31 -10.41
N ALA A 94 0.53 -13.11 -11.65
CA ALA A 94 -0.19 -12.27 -12.62
C ALA A 94 -1.62 -12.76 -12.89
N SER A 95 -1.86 -14.09 -12.83
CA SER A 95 -3.19 -14.69 -12.98
C SER A 95 -4.14 -14.37 -11.82
N LEU A 96 -3.61 -13.91 -10.69
CA LEU A 96 -4.40 -13.42 -9.55
C LEU A 96 -4.82 -11.97 -9.73
N GLU A 97 -4.37 -11.30 -10.78
CA GLU A 97 -4.68 -9.91 -11.13
C GLU A 97 -4.53 -8.91 -9.96
N PRO A 98 -3.41 -8.93 -9.22
CA PRO A 98 -3.21 -7.93 -8.19
C PRO A 98 -3.05 -6.55 -8.85
N ALA A 99 -3.61 -5.51 -8.22
CA ALA A 99 -3.40 -4.14 -8.68
C ALA A 99 -1.93 -3.72 -8.55
N TYR A 100 -1.29 -4.20 -7.47
CA TYR A 100 0.10 -3.90 -7.13
C TYR A 100 0.86 -5.17 -6.77
N LEU A 101 2.14 -5.24 -7.19
CA LEU A 101 3.10 -6.28 -6.78
C LEU A 101 4.43 -5.63 -6.42
N THR A 102 4.94 -5.88 -5.21
CA THR A 102 6.21 -5.30 -4.76
C THR A 102 7.43 -6.08 -5.23
N VAL A 103 8.45 -5.31 -5.59
CA VAL A 103 9.83 -5.76 -5.79
C VAL A 103 10.78 -4.86 -5.01
N HIS A 104 12.00 -5.29 -4.70
CA HIS A 104 13.00 -4.39 -4.13
C HIS A 104 13.74 -3.59 -5.22
N ALA A 105 13.85 -2.27 -5.05
CA ALA A 105 14.59 -1.39 -5.97
C ALA A 105 16.09 -1.75 -6.05
N LEU A 106 16.66 -2.29 -4.96
CA LEU A 106 18.04 -2.76 -4.90
C LEU A 106 18.36 -3.93 -5.84
N GLY A 107 17.34 -4.62 -6.38
CA GLY A 107 17.52 -5.62 -7.42
C GLY A 107 17.95 -5.05 -8.79
N GLY A 108 17.89 -3.72 -8.95
CA GLY A 108 18.39 -3.00 -10.11
C GLY A 108 17.44 -3.03 -11.33
N THR A 109 17.85 -2.28 -12.36
CA THR A 109 17.03 -2.01 -13.56
C THR A 109 16.59 -3.28 -14.30
N ALA A 110 17.49 -4.26 -14.46
CA ALA A 110 17.18 -5.48 -15.22
C ALA A 110 16.09 -6.32 -14.52
N MET A 111 16.17 -6.44 -13.19
CA MET A 111 15.19 -7.19 -12.40
C MET A 111 13.82 -6.52 -12.42
N ILE A 112 13.76 -5.21 -12.23
CA ILE A 112 12.49 -4.45 -12.21
C ILE A 112 11.82 -4.52 -13.59
N ARG A 113 12.59 -4.34 -14.67
CA ARG A 113 12.09 -4.45 -16.05
C ARG A 113 11.51 -5.83 -16.32
N ALA A 114 12.23 -6.88 -15.91
CA ALA A 114 11.77 -8.25 -16.08
C ALA A 114 10.45 -8.54 -15.33
N ALA A 115 10.25 -7.96 -14.14
CA ALA A 115 8.98 -8.02 -13.41
C ALA A 115 7.86 -7.28 -14.15
N ALA A 116 8.12 -6.07 -14.64
CA ALA A 116 7.13 -5.25 -15.34
C ALA A 116 6.66 -5.88 -16.65
N GLU A 117 7.58 -6.44 -17.43
CA GLU A 117 7.27 -7.17 -18.67
C GLU A 117 6.49 -8.48 -18.40
N ALA A 118 6.78 -9.16 -17.28
CA ALA A 118 6.15 -10.42 -16.91
C ALA A 118 4.70 -10.26 -16.39
N ALA A 119 4.35 -9.08 -15.85
CA ALA A 119 3.02 -8.79 -15.30
C ALA A 119 2.49 -7.42 -15.78
N PRO A 120 2.22 -7.22 -17.09
CA PRO A 120 1.96 -5.90 -17.69
C PRO A 120 0.66 -5.23 -17.20
N ARG A 121 -0.29 -5.99 -16.66
CA ARG A 121 -1.54 -5.46 -16.10
C ARG A 121 -1.43 -5.07 -14.62
N THR A 122 -0.38 -5.54 -13.93
CA THR A 122 -0.09 -5.25 -12.52
C THR A 122 0.88 -4.07 -12.42
N LYS A 123 0.61 -3.11 -11.56
CA LYS A 123 1.59 -2.06 -11.26
C LYS A 123 2.72 -2.65 -10.41
N ILE A 124 3.92 -2.74 -10.99
CA ILE A 124 5.12 -3.09 -10.22
C ILE A 124 5.46 -1.93 -9.32
N VAL A 125 5.58 -2.24 -8.03
CA VAL A 125 5.87 -1.30 -6.94
C VAL A 125 7.30 -1.52 -6.48
N ALA A 126 8.17 -0.54 -6.64
CA ALA A 126 9.54 -0.64 -6.17
C ALA A 126 9.67 -0.14 -4.73
N VAL A 127 10.10 -1.02 -3.83
CA VAL A 127 10.42 -0.69 -2.44
C VAL A 127 11.83 -0.11 -2.41
N THR A 128 11.98 1.14 -1.98
CA THR A 128 13.27 1.86 -1.95
C THR A 128 14.10 1.46 -0.74
N VAL A 129 13.99 2.19 0.36
CA VAL A 129 14.65 1.91 1.63
C VAL A 129 13.57 1.50 2.64
N LEU A 130 13.79 0.41 3.36
CA LEU A 130 12.87 -0.05 4.39
C LEU A 130 12.77 0.99 5.51
N THR A 131 11.55 1.28 5.95
CA THR A 131 11.27 2.31 6.97
C THR A 131 11.81 1.98 8.36
N SER A 132 12.25 0.73 8.57
CA SER A 132 12.91 0.26 9.79
C SER A 132 14.41 0.51 9.81
N MET A 133 15.03 0.81 8.66
CA MET A 133 16.49 1.04 8.58
C MET A 133 16.86 2.44 9.02
N ALA A 134 17.89 2.53 9.86
CA ALA A 134 18.55 3.78 10.25
C ALA A 134 19.69 4.14 9.27
N GLU A 135 20.25 5.34 9.41
CA GLU A 135 21.35 5.81 8.54
C GLU A 135 22.60 4.92 8.67
N GLU A 136 22.88 4.42 9.89
CA GLU A 136 24.00 3.51 10.18
C GLU A 136 23.84 2.17 9.44
N ASP A 137 22.60 1.64 9.36
CA ASP A 137 22.31 0.40 8.65
C ASP A 137 22.58 0.54 7.16
N LEU A 138 22.24 1.70 6.57
CA LEU A 138 22.49 2.00 5.17
C LEU A 138 23.97 2.05 4.85
N GLY A 139 24.75 2.69 5.71
CA GLY A 139 26.22 2.71 5.61
C GLY A 139 26.83 1.30 5.68
N ALA A 140 26.33 0.46 6.57
CA ALA A 140 26.81 -0.92 6.73
C ALA A 140 26.57 -1.82 5.49
N ILE A 141 25.51 -1.54 4.72
CA ILE A 141 25.23 -2.28 3.46
C ILE A 141 25.76 -1.56 2.21
N GLY A 142 26.58 -0.53 2.38
CA GLY A 142 27.25 0.17 1.28
C GLY A 142 26.42 1.25 0.58
N LEU A 143 25.29 1.66 1.15
CA LEU A 143 24.52 2.82 0.67
C LEU A 143 25.07 4.09 1.32
N ALA A 144 26.03 4.73 0.66
CA ALA A 144 26.66 5.95 1.16
C ALA A 144 25.75 7.18 1.03
N GLY A 145 25.89 8.11 1.97
CA GLY A 145 25.18 9.40 2.02
C GLY A 145 23.87 9.33 2.77
N PRO A 146 23.14 10.45 2.87
CA PRO A 146 21.84 10.50 3.51
C PRO A 146 20.82 9.55 2.84
N SER A 147 19.96 8.94 3.65
CA SER A 147 18.93 7.99 3.16
C SER A 147 18.07 8.56 2.04
N ILE A 148 17.76 9.84 2.10
CA ILE A 148 16.96 10.53 1.09
C ILE A 148 17.61 10.49 -0.30
N ASP A 149 18.92 10.57 -0.41
CA ASP A 149 19.64 10.51 -1.69
C ASP A 149 19.59 9.09 -2.28
N ALA A 150 19.70 8.06 -1.43
CA ALA A 150 19.53 6.67 -1.84
C ALA A 150 18.09 6.43 -2.31
N VAL A 151 17.09 6.91 -1.58
CA VAL A 151 15.66 6.78 -1.93
C VAL A 151 15.36 7.43 -3.28
N ARG A 152 15.81 8.67 -3.51
CA ARG A 152 15.62 9.38 -4.79
C ARG A 152 16.26 8.63 -5.96
N ARG A 153 17.52 8.18 -5.84
CA ARG A 153 18.21 7.40 -6.88
C ARG A 153 17.48 6.09 -7.18
N LEU A 154 17.05 5.36 -6.15
CA LEU A 154 16.31 4.10 -6.31
C LEU A 154 14.94 4.32 -6.93
N ALA A 155 14.24 5.40 -6.59
CA ALA A 155 12.96 5.75 -7.19
C ALA A 155 13.11 6.07 -8.69
N ALA A 156 14.04 6.97 -9.06
CA ALA A 156 14.30 7.33 -10.44
C ALA A 156 14.71 6.11 -11.30
N LEU A 157 15.64 5.28 -10.80
CA LEU A 157 16.06 4.04 -11.45
C LEU A 157 14.87 3.09 -11.67
N SER A 158 14.02 2.93 -10.67
CA SER A 158 12.88 2.02 -10.73
C SER A 158 11.84 2.46 -11.74
N VAL A 159 11.52 3.75 -11.79
CA VAL A 159 10.59 4.31 -12.79
C VAL A 159 11.16 4.15 -14.21
N ALA A 160 12.44 4.45 -14.42
CA ALA A 160 13.11 4.24 -15.71
C ALA A 160 13.13 2.76 -16.13
N ALA A 161 13.04 1.82 -15.17
CA ALA A 161 12.95 0.39 -15.42
C ALA A 161 11.53 -0.13 -15.66
N GLY A 162 10.49 0.72 -15.52
CA GLY A 162 9.10 0.36 -15.77
C GLY A 162 8.25 0.15 -14.51
N ALA A 163 8.76 0.46 -13.31
CA ALA A 163 7.92 0.53 -12.11
C ALA A 163 6.90 1.67 -12.27
N ARG A 164 5.65 1.43 -11.85
CA ARG A 164 4.56 2.41 -11.89
C ARG A 164 4.11 2.87 -10.51
N ALA A 165 4.76 2.36 -9.48
CA ALA A 165 4.56 2.81 -8.11
C ALA A 165 5.86 2.68 -7.31
N ILE A 166 6.00 3.51 -6.27
CA ILE A 166 7.16 3.54 -5.37
C ILE A 166 6.67 3.45 -3.93
N VAL A 167 7.33 2.61 -3.11
CA VAL A 167 7.18 2.66 -1.65
C VAL A 167 8.29 3.53 -1.09
N CYS A 168 7.90 4.57 -0.34
CA CYS A 168 8.81 5.43 0.43
C CYS A 168 8.19 5.83 1.77
N SER A 169 9.02 6.26 2.73
CA SER A 169 8.53 6.72 4.02
C SER A 169 7.78 8.05 3.91
N PRO A 170 6.91 8.40 4.88
CA PRO A 170 6.18 9.67 4.86
C PRO A 170 7.10 10.90 4.75
N ARG A 171 8.30 10.83 5.32
CA ARG A 171 9.28 11.94 5.30
C ARG A 171 9.94 12.14 3.94
N GLU A 172 9.82 11.19 3.06
CA GLU A 172 10.47 11.17 1.75
C GLU A 172 9.50 11.53 0.61
N VAL A 173 8.18 11.50 0.87
CA VAL A 173 7.13 11.65 -0.15
C VAL A 173 7.32 12.88 -1.02
N ALA A 174 7.48 14.06 -0.43
CA ALA A 174 7.63 15.31 -1.20
C ALA A 174 8.86 15.29 -2.11
N ALA A 175 10.00 14.77 -1.62
CA ALA A 175 11.23 14.67 -2.41
C ALA A 175 11.12 13.62 -3.52
N VAL A 176 10.50 12.47 -3.25
CA VAL A 176 10.26 11.43 -4.26
C VAL A 176 9.25 11.91 -5.30
N ARG A 177 8.18 12.60 -4.88
CA ARG A 177 7.21 13.20 -5.81
C ARG A 177 7.87 14.18 -6.77
N ALA A 178 8.76 15.03 -6.28
CA ALA A 178 9.53 15.95 -7.13
C ALA A 178 10.44 15.21 -8.13
N GLU A 179 10.96 14.03 -7.76
CA GLU A 179 11.84 13.22 -8.60
C GLU A 179 11.07 12.46 -9.69
N VAL A 180 9.95 11.83 -9.35
CA VAL A 180 9.25 10.88 -10.24
C VAL A 180 8.04 11.47 -10.96
N GLY A 181 7.56 12.65 -10.56
CA GLY A 181 6.39 13.31 -11.14
C GLY A 181 5.05 12.69 -10.72
N ALA A 182 3.95 13.22 -11.27
CA ALA A 182 2.58 12.88 -10.88
C ALA A 182 2.06 11.56 -11.47
N GLY A 183 2.74 10.97 -12.45
CA GLY A 183 2.28 9.75 -13.13
C GLY A 183 2.64 8.45 -12.41
N ILE A 184 3.29 8.52 -11.26
CA ILE A 184 3.77 7.38 -10.46
C ILE A 184 3.04 7.37 -9.11
N ASP A 185 2.44 6.26 -8.75
CA ASP A 185 1.77 6.14 -7.44
C ASP A 185 2.82 6.09 -6.32
N LEU A 186 2.70 6.98 -5.34
CA LEU A 186 3.51 6.93 -4.10
C LEU A 186 2.72 6.23 -3.01
N ILE A 187 3.22 5.07 -2.59
CA ILE A 187 2.62 4.22 -1.56
C ILE A 187 3.41 4.37 -0.28
N THR A 188 2.75 4.81 0.79
CA THR A 188 3.43 5.25 2.00
C THR A 188 3.00 4.45 3.23
N PRO A 189 3.85 3.52 3.72
CA PRO A 189 3.68 2.87 5.01
C PRO A 189 4.18 3.77 6.15
N GLY A 190 3.91 3.36 7.39
CA GLY A 190 4.41 4.09 8.57
C GLY A 190 3.58 5.34 8.92
N VAL A 191 2.38 5.48 8.36
CA VAL A 191 1.43 6.51 8.77
C VAL A 191 0.72 6.11 10.06
N ARG A 192 0.52 7.08 10.97
CA ARG A 192 -0.17 6.89 12.24
C ARG A 192 -1.11 8.06 12.50
N PRO A 193 -2.38 7.80 12.84
CA PRO A 193 -3.27 8.83 13.35
C PRO A 193 -2.63 9.55 14.55
N ALA A 194 -2.95 10.82 14.76
CA ALA A 194 -2.45 11.58 15.89
C ALA A 194 -2.75 10.86 17.21
N GLY A 195 -1.73 10.71 18.08
CA GLY A 195 -1.85 10.02 19.36
C GLY A 195 -1.73 8.49 19.33
N ALA A 196 -1.61 7.86 18.16
CA ALA A 196 -1.42 6.41 18.07
C ALA A 196 0.02 6.00 18.42
N ALA A 197 0.19 4.76 18.95
CA ALA A 197 1.50 4.22 19.30
C ALA A 197 2.40 4.06 18.06
N LEU A 198 3.67 4.44 18.18
CA LEU A 198 4.65 4.40 17.09
C LEU A 198 5.01 2.96 16.66
N GLY A 199 5.09 2.03 17.63
CA GLY A 199 5.52 0.65 17.38
C GLY A 199 6.96 0.58 16.88
N ASP A 200 7.19 -0.22 15.85
CA ASP A 200 8.48 -0.45 15.15
C ASP A 200 8.81 0.61 14.09
N GLN A 201 7.98 1.64 13.93
CA GLN A 201 8.18 2.68 12.92
C GLN A 201 8.96 3.86 13.51
N THR A 202 10.09 4.21 12.89
CA THR A 202 10.96 5.34 13.32
C THR A 202 10.69 6.62 12.55
N ARG A 203 10.08 6.53 11.35
CA ARG A 203 9.85 7.63 10.40
C ARG A 203 8.36 7.76 10.10
N VAL A 204 7.58 8.31 11.04
CA VAL A 204 6.12 8.43 10.95
C VAL A 204 5.65 9.84 10.62
N ALA A 205 4.47 9.95 10.00
CA ALA A 205 3.66 11.16 9.86
C ALA A 205 2.18 10.82 10.01
N THR A 206 1.31 11.82 10.10
CA THR A 206 -0.14 11.58 10.05
C THR A 206 -0.58 11.21 8.64
N PRO A 207 -1.70 10.48 8.48
CA PRO A 207 -2.26 10.17 7.18
C PRO A 207 -2.53 11.40 6.31
N GLU A 208 -3.08 12.45 6.91
CA GLU A 208 -3.41 13.71 6.23
C GLU A 208 -2.15 14.41 5.70
N GLN A 209 -1.09 14.45 6.53
CA GLN A 209 0.17 15.06 6.12
C GLN A 209 0.81 14.29 4.97
N ALA A 210 0.81 12.96 5.01
CA ALA A 210 1.38 12.15 3.95
C ALA A 210 0.66 12.37 2.60
N LEU A 211 -0.67 12.51 2.59
CA LEU A 211 -1.43 12.86 1.39
C LEU A 211 -1.13 14.28 0.91
N ALA A 212 -1.05 15.25 1.83
CA ALA A 212 -0.70 16.63 1.49
C ALA A 212 0.69 16.75 0.88
N ASP A 213 1.64 15.91 1.31
CA ASP A 213 2.99 15.84 0.78
C ASP A 213 3.07 15.11 -0.58
N GLY A 214 1.95 14.51 -1.03
CA GLY A 214 1.82 13.91 -2.36
C GLY A 214 1.79 12.38 -2.40
N ALA A 215 1.52 11.68 -1.28
CA ALA A 215 1.23 10.25 -1.30
C ALA A 215 -0.12 9.98 -2.01
N ASP A 216 -0.21 8.87 -2.75
CA ASP A 216 -1.44 8.45 -3.43
C ASP A 216 -2.16 7.33 -2.68
N LEU A 217 -1.42 6.50 -1.94
CA LEU A 217 -1.97 5.37 -1.19
C LEU A 217 -1.23 5.22 0.14
N LEU A 218 -1.98 5.13 1.23
CA LEU A 218 -1.44 4.97 2.58
C LEU A 218 -1.54 3.51 3.02
N VAL A 219 -0.46 2.91 3.53
CA VAL A 219 -0.51 1.57 4.11
C VAL A 219 -0.72 1.66 5.61
N VAL A 220 -1.86 1.14 6.08
CA VAL A 220 -2.23 1.13 7.50
C VAL A 220 -2.42 -0.32 7.97
N GLY A 221 -1.73 -0.70 9.02
CA GLY A 221 -1.84 -2.04 9.66
C GLY A 221 -2.50 -1.94 11.03
N ARG A 222 -1.72 -2.17 12.10
CA ARG A 222 -2.16 -2.26 13.50
C ARG A 222 -3.14 -1.19 14.00
N PRO A 223 -3.08 0.08 13.59
CA PRO A 223 -4.13 1.05 13.96
C PRO A 223 -5.54 0.63 13.56
N ILE A 224 -5.68 -0.22 12.55
CA ILE A 224 -6.94 -0.82 12.11
C ILE A 224 -7.05 -2.26 12.59
N THR A 225 -6.09 -3.11 12.23
CA THR A 225 -6.21 -4.56 12.41
C THR A 225 -6.14 -5.03 13.85
N ALA A 226 -5.53 -4.25 14.76
CA ALA A 226 -5.49 -4.54 16.19
C ALA A 226 -6.54 -3.76 17.00
N ALA A 227 -7.43 -3.01 16.35
CA ALA A 227 -8.52 -2.31 17.03
C ALA A 227 -9.60 -3.31 17.47
N ALA A 228 -10.32 -2.98 18.55
CA ALA A 228 -11.44 -3.79 19.01
C ALA A 228 -12.55 -3.91 17.95
N ASP A 229 -12.69 -2.90 17.09
CA ASP A 229 -13.59 -2.87 15.94
C ASP A 229 -12.81 -2.33 14.74
N PRO A 230 -12.23 -3.21 13.89
CA PRO A 230 -11.47 -2.82 12.71
C PRO A 230 -12.28 -2.03 11.68
N GLY A 231 -13.55 -2.36 11.48
CA GLY A 231 -14.44 -1.66 10.56
C GLY A 231 -14.64 -0.20 10.97
N ARG A 232 -14.93 0.03 12.26
CA ARG A 232 -15.05 1.39 12.81
C ARG A 232 -13.73 2.16 12.73
N ALA A 233 -12.61 1.53 13.06
CA ALA A 233 -11.30 2.17 12.97
C ALA A 233 -10.97 2.59 11.52
N ALA A 234 -11.28 1.74 10.53
CA ALA A 234 -11.13 2.07 9.12
C ALA A 234 -12.05 3.22 8.69
N ALA A 235 -13.31 3.23 9.15
CA ALA A 235 -14.27 4.30 8.89
C ALA A 235 -13.82 5.66 9.46
N GLU A 236 -13.28 5.68 10.68
CA GLU A 236 -12.77 6.89 11.34
C GLU A 236 -11.58 7.48 10.57
N ILE A 237 -10.61 6.64 10.15
CA ILE A 237 -9.48 7.07 9.32
C ILE A 237 -9.99 7.60 7.97
N ALA A 238 -10.88 6.87 7.31
CA ALA A 238 -11.46 7.30 6.04
C ALA A 238 -12.21 8.62 6.14
N ALA A 239 -12.91 8.87 7.26
CA ALA A 239 -13.60 10.13 7.51
C ALA A 239 -12.62 11.30 7.75
N ALA A 240 -11.50 11.06 8.43
CA ALA A 240 -10.46 12.07 8.65
C ALA A 240 -9.82 12.52 7.33
N LEU A 241 -9.60 11.60 6.38
CA LEU A 241 -8.98 11.89 5.08
C LEU A 241 -9.90 12.62 4.09
N ARG A 242 -11.18 12.76 4.39
CA ARG A 242 -12.16 13.50 3.56
C ARG A 242 -12.38 14.96 4.01
N ARG A 243 -11.76 15.38 5.10
CA ARG A 243 -11.86 16.74 5.63
C ARG A 243 -10.83 17.66 5.00
#